data_73b4f823facab68c8e98abaf7f7880b7
#
_entry.id   73b4f823facab68c8e98abaf7f7880b7
#
_cell.length_a   1.000
_cell.length_b   1.000
_cell.length_c   1.000
_cell.angle_alpha   90.00
_cell.angle_beta   90.00
_cell.angle_gamma   90.00
#
_symmetry.space_group_name_H-M   'P 1'
#
loop_
_entity.id
_entity.type
_entity.pdbx_description
1 polymer ?
#
loop_
_entity_poly.entity_id
_entity_poly.type
_entity_poly.pdbx_seq_one_letter_code
_entity_poly.pdbx_strand_id
1 'polypeptide(L)'
;MSAPPHGFNEDTATRRLLRSRPPAAALAWVESVVGGSVEAVRALRGGLSSAVHLVTVAGERMVLRRYVRPETPVDDPGIADHEARALDFVDQVPIPTPRLLATDLAGVETGVPTILMSWLPGRVEWAPSNMDGWLRGMTNLLPKIHDAPLPAPGVIRPFRTYRQHSYDPPPWTRWPGVWQRGVQIAHGPVPGGHHVFLHRDFHPGNVLWRRGKVSGLVDWQAASIGPASVDVGHCRVNLLSYGTEVVDRFTTLWEQASGLRYD
;
A
#
# COMPACT_ATOMS: atom_id res chain seq x y z
N MET A 1 -23.01 7.28 -9.91
CA MET A 1 -22.76 6.31 -8.82
C MET A 1 -21.76 6.97 -7.87
N SER A 2 -22.10 7.17 -6.59
CA SER A 2 -21.14 7.66 -5.59
C SER A 2 -20.07 6.59 -5.40
N ALA A 3 -18.82 7.02 -5.24
CA ALA A 3 -17.72 6.09 -4.90
C ALA A 3 -18.13 5.25 -3.69
N PRO A 4 -17.84 3.94 -3.68
CA PRO A 4 -18.12 3.10 -2.53
C PRO A 4 -17.44 3.70 -1.30
N PRO A 5 -18.08 3.61 -0.12
CA PRO A 5 -17.47 4.09 1.10
C PRO A 5 -16.30 3.16 1.45
N HIS A 6 -15.10 3.51 1.04
CA HIS A 6 -13.89 2.91 1.58
C HIS A 6 -13.73 3.47 2.99
N GLY A 7 -14.45 2.86 3.94
CA GLY A 7 -14.65 3.42 5.24
C GLY A 7 -13.86 2.72 6.31
N PHE A 8 -12.61 3.07 6.47
CA PHE A 8 -12.13 3.19 7.83
C PHE A 8 -12.60 4.56 8.33
N ASN A 9 -13.52 4.58 9.29
CA ASN A 9 -13.93 5.80 9.97
C ASN A 9 -12.75 6.28 10.81
N GLU A 10 -11.88 7.08 10.20
CA GLU A 10 -10.90 7.84 10.97
C GLU A 10 -11.65 8.81 11.88
N ASP A 11 -11.34 8.78 13.16
CA ASP A 11 -11.78 9.84 14.06
C ASP A 11 -11.20 11.21 13.62
N THR A 12 -11.84 12.28 14.08
CA THR A 12 -11.47 13.63 13.66
C THR A 12 -10.05 14.02 14.11
N ALA A 13 -9.56 13.48 15.23
CA ALA A 13 -8.22 13.79 15.75
C ALA A 13 -7.15 13.13 14.89
N THR A 14 -7.31 11.84 14.56
CA THR A 14 -6.43 11.11 13.64
C THR A 14 -6.38 11.78 12.28
N ARG A 15 -7.55 12.15 11.74
CA ARG A 15 -7.60 12.86 10.44
C ARG A 15 -6.86 14.19 10.48
N ARG A 16 -6.98 14.95 11.57
CA ARG A 16 -6.25 16.21 11.76
C ARG A 16 -4.74 15.96 11.84
N LEU A 17 -4.32 14.94 12.59
CA LEU A 17 -2.92 14.55 12.72
C LEU A 17 -2.29 14.21 11.37
N LEU A 18 -2.94 13.33 10.60
CA LEU A 18 -2.43 12.87 9.29
C LEU A 18 -2.40 13.97 8.21
N ARG A 19 -3.19 15.03 8.36
CA ARG A 19 -3.28 16.14 7.40
C ARG A 19 -2.60 17.43 7.86
N SER A 20 -2.09 17.46 9.08
CA SER A 20 -1.38 18.63 9.59
C SER A 20 -0.12 18.89 8.76
N ARG A 21 0.18 20.18 8.52
CA ARG A 21 1.41 20.56 7.86
C ARG A 21 2.61 19.96 8.59
N PRO A 22 3.62 19.45 7.86
CA PRO A 22 4.85 18.98 8.47
C PRO A 22 5.50 20.10 9.32
N PRO A 23 6.12 19.78 10.46
CA PRO A 23 6.83 20.76 11.27
C PRO A 23 8.03 21.35 10.51
N ALA A 24 8.49 22.52 10.93
CA ALA A 24 9.59 23.23 10.28
C ALA A 24 10.86 22.36 10.19
N ALA A 25 11.17 21.57 11.22
CA ALA A 25 12.30 20.64 11.21
C ALA A 25 12.23 19.62 10.07
N ALA A 26 11.04 19.03 9.83
CA ALA A 26 10.89 18.08 8.73
C ALA A 26 11.02 18.73 7.34
N LEU A 27 10.60 19.98 7.19
CA LEU A 27 10.80 20.72 5.94
C LEU A 27 12.25 21.13 5.75
N ALA A 28 12.93 21.58 6.81
CA ALA A 28 14.37 21.89 6.78
C ALA A 28 15.21 20.65 6.44
N TRP A 29 14.82 19.47 6.95
CA TRP A 29 15.45 18.21 6.56
C TRP A 29 15.28 17.94 5.05
N VAL A 30 14.09 18.13 4.49
CA VAL A 30 13.88 17.98 3.03
C VAL A 30 14.76 18.95 2.26
N GLU A 31 14.87 20.22 2.69
CA GLU A 31 15.72 21.23 2.07
C GLU A 31 17.21 20.84 2.10
N SER A 32 17.67 20.29 3.23
CA SER A 32 19.07 19.86 3.39
C SER A 32 19.42 18.66 2.50
N VAL A 33 18.48 17.71 2.37
CA VAL A 33 18.67 16.49 1.57
C VAL A 33 18.62 16.77 0.07
N VAL A 34 17.71 17.65 -0.35
CA VAL A 34 17.47 17.94 -1.78
C VAL A 34 18.35 19.06 -2.30
N GLY A 35 18.78 19.96 -1.44
CA GLY A 35 19.63 21.10 -1.82
C GLY A 35 18.84 22.28 -2.40
N GLY A 36 17.68 22.60 -1.81
CA GLY A 36 16.85 23.73 -2.25
C GLY A 36 15.73 24.05 -1.26
N SER A 37 15.10 25.20 -1.38
CA SER A 37 14.02 25.61 -0.48
C SER A 37 12.68 24.98 -0.85
N VAL A 38 11.88 24.65 0.18
CA VAL A 38 10.53 24.14 0.00
C VAL A 38 9.60 25.26 -0.49
N GLU A 39 9.10 25.13 -1.71
CA GLU A 39 8.21 26.10 -2.36
C GLU A 39 6.74 25.85 -2.03
N ALA A 40 6.34 24.57 -1.93
CA ALA A 40 4.96 24.20 -1.67
C ALA A 40 4.86 22.89 -0.89
N VAL A 41 3.82 22.80 -0.04
CA VAL A 41 3.47 21.60 0.71
C VAL A 41 1.96 21.38 0.63
N ARG A 42 1.55 20.16 0.25
CA ARG A 42 0.14 19.79 0.17
C ARG A 42 -0.08 18.39 0.72
N ALA A 43 -0.99 18.24 1.70
CA ALA A 43 -1.35 16.91 2.18
C ALA A 43 -1.99 16.09 1.06
N LEU A 44 -1.54 14.85 0.89
CA LEU A 44 -2.15 13.87 0.02
C LEU A 44 -3.24 13.12 0.79
N ARG A 45 -4.32 12.78 0.08
CA ARG A 45 -5.45 12.05 0.66
C ARG A 45 -5.25 10.54 0.49
N GLY A 46 -5.76 9.74 1.41
CA GLY A 46 -5.80 8.28 1.31
C GLY A 46 -4.86 7.52 2.26
N GLY A 47 -3.85 8.14 2.84
CA GLY A 47 -3.02 7.50 3.86
C GLY A 47 -3.75 7.38 5.19
N LEU A 48 -3.80 6.17 5.76
CA LEU A 48 -4.42 5.88 7.06
C LEU A 48 -3.37 5.65 8.17
N SER A 49 -2.20 5.18 7.79
CA SER A 49 -1.10 4.80 8.70
C SER A 49 -0.09 5.92 8.94
N SER A 50 0.02 6.88 8.04
CA SER A 50 1.06 7.90 8.02
C SER A 50 0.58 9.21 7.41
N ALA A 51 1.22 10.33 7.79
CA ALA A 51 1.02 11.63 7.16
C ALA A 51 1.81 11.71 5.85
N VAL A 52 1.11 11.87 4.73
CA VAL A 52 1.71 11.88 3.39
C VAL A 52 1.52 13.26 2.76
N HIS A 53 2.63 13.89 2.36
CA HIS A 53 2.62 15.22 1.76
C HIS A 53 3.37 15.25 0.44
N LEU A 54 2.76 15.90 -0.55
CA LEU A 54 3.47 16.36 -1.71
C LEU A 54 4.28 17.60 -1.32
N VAL A 55 5.58 17.57 -1.56
CA VAL A 55 6.51 18.67 -1.32
C VAL A 55 7.13 19.05 -2.66
N THR A 56 7.23 20.35 -2.94
CA THR A 56 7.91 20.88 -4.12
C THR A 56 9.16 21.63 -3.68
N VAL A 57 10.31 21.26 -4.26
CA VAL A 57 11.62 21.91 -4.04
C VAL A 57 12.26 22.15 -5.39
N ALA A 58 12.64 23.38 -5.72
CA ALA A 58 13.22 23.76 -7.01
C ALA A 58 12.40 23.28 -8.23
N GLY A 59 11.05 23.36 -8.12
CA GLY A 59 10.12 22.88 -9.14
C GLY A 59 9.93 21.36 -9.19
N GLU A 60 10.77 20.58 -8.53
CA GLU A 60 10.66 19.12 -8.46
C GLU A 60 9.68 18.66 -7.39
N ARG A 61 8.89 17.63 -7.70
CA ARG A 61 7.86 17.08 -6.82
C ARG A 61 8.34 15.81 -6.14
N MET A 62 8.15 15.75 -4.83
CA MET A 62 8.49 14.60 -4.01
C MET A 62 7.38 14.29 -3.03
N VAL A 63 7.39 13.10 -2.46
CA VAL A 63 6.44 12.68 -1.43
C VAL A 63 7.20 12.49 -0.11
N LEU A 64 6.81 13.28 0.88
CA LEU A 64 7.27 13.17 2.26
C LEU A 64 6.25 12.32 3.04
N ARG A 65 6.66 11.15 3.50
CA ARG A 65 5.85 10.26 4.34
C ARG A 65 6.41 10.24 5.75
N ARG A 66 5.56 10.55 6.72
CA ARG A 66 5.92 10.64 8.14
C ARG A 66 5.02 9.73 8.96
N TYR A 67 5.60 8.88 9.78
CA TYR A 67 4.87 7.92 10.63
C TYR A 67 4.52 8.58 11.97
N VAL A 68 3.46 9.37 11.95
CA VAL A 68 3.09 10.29 13.05
C VAL A 68 2.14 9.67 14.08
N ARG A 69 1.60 8.49 13.83
CA ARG A 69 0.63 7.85 14.73
C ARG A 69 1.35 7.34 15.97
N PRO A 70 0.84 7.67 17.19
CA PRO A 70 1.52 7.28 18.45
C PRO A 70 1.64 5.77 18.64
N GLU A 71 0.73 4.98 18.09
CA GLU A 71 0.73 3.51 18.14
C GLU A 71 1.76 2.86 17.22
N THR A 72 2.21 3.54 16.17
CA THR A 72 3.13 2.97 15.17
C THR A 72 4.40 2.36 15.76
N PRO A 73 5.10 3.00 16.73
CA PRO A 73 6.28 2.41 17.35
C PRO A 73 6.01 1.14 18.15
N VAL A 74 4.77 0.92 18.58
CA VAL A 74 4.35 -0.27 19.35
C VAL A 74 3.91 -1.38 18.40
N ASP A 75 3.07 -1.03 17.42
CA ASP A 75 2.46 -1.99 16.50
C ASP A 75 3.44 -2.49 15.43
N ASP A 76 4.25 -1.61 14.89
CA ASP A 76 5.28 -1.93 13.89
C ASP A 76 6.47 -0.95 13.98
N PRO A 77 7.39 -1.15 14.93
CA PRO A 77 8.49 -0.20 15.20
C PRO A 77 9.46 -0.05 14.02
N GLY A 78 9.48 -1.00 13.11
CA GLY A 78 10.35 -1.01 11.92
C GLY A 78 9.66 -0.62 10.62
N ILE A 79 8.43 -0.10 10.64
CA ILE A 79 7.63 0.11 9.43
C ILE A 79 8.30 1.04 8.41
N ALA A 80 8.94 2.12 8.85
CA ALA A 80 9.64 3.06 7.97
C ALA A 80 10.87 2.43 7.29
N ASP A 81 11.69 1.72 8.07
CA ASP A 81 12.84 0.95 7.56
C ASP A 81 12.38 -0.13 6.59
N HIS A 82 11.30 -0.83 6.93
CA HIS A 82 10.75 -1.86 6.07
C HIS A 82 10.24 -1.29 4.73
N GLU A 83 9.50 -0.17 4.75
CA GLU A 83 9.07 0.46 3.51
C GLU A 83 10.27 1.00 2.70
N ALA A 84 11.27 1.57 3.34
CA ALA A 84 12.48 2.02 2.65
C ALA A 84 13.19 0.87 1.92
N ARG A 85 13.36 -0.28 2.57
CA ARG A 85 13.93 -1.49 1.94
C ARG A 85 13.05 -2.03 0.82
N ALA A 86 11.73 -1.98 0.98
CA ALA A 86 10.81 -2.41 -0.06
C ALA A 86 10.88 -1.52 -1.30
N LEU A 87 10.97 -0.19 -1.11
CA LEU A 87 11.14 0.77 -2.21
C LEU A 87 12.47 0.59 -2.93
N ASP A 88 13.55 0.37 -2.20
CA ASP A 88 14.88 0.09 -2.76
C ASP A 88 14.88 -1.22 -3.57
N PHE A 89 14.25 -2.26 -3.04
CA PHE A 89 14.11 -3.53 -3.75
C PHE A 89 13.26 -3.40 -5.01
N VAL A 90 12.10 -2.74 -4.93
CA VAL A 90 11.13 -2.69 -6.05
C VAL A 90 11.57 -1.75 -7.18
N ASP A 91 12.57 -0.88 -6.96
CA ASP A 91 13.10 0.00 -8.01
C ASP A 91 13.67 -0.77 -9.23
N GLN A 92 14.10 -2.03 -9.02
CA GLN A 92 14.56 -2.92 -10.09
C GLN A 92 13.44 -3.70 -10.79
N VAL A 93 12.21 -3.68 -10.25
CA VAL A 93 11.05 -4.37 -10.85
C VAL A 93 10.47 -3.50 -11.97
N PRO A 94 10.11 -4.05 -13.16
CA PRO A 94 9.67 -3.27 -14.31
C PRO A 94 8.21 -2.78 -14.17
N ILE A 95 7.93 -2.08 -13.09
CA ILE A 95 6.65 -1.42 -12.79
C ILE A 95 6.88 0.03 -12.37
N PRO A 96 5.94 0.95 -12.63
CA PRO A 96 6.09 2.31 -12.14
C PRO A 96 5.88 2.35 -10.61
N THR A 97 6.95 2.63 -9.86
CA THR A 97 6.96 2.69 -8.40
C THR A 97 7.71 3.94 -7.93
N PRO A 98 7.41 4.51 -6.73
CA PRO A 98 8.21 5.57 -6.16
C PRO A 98 9.64 5.10 -5.89
N ARG A 99 10.63 5.92 -6.20
CA ARG A 99 12.03 5.69 -5.81
C ARG A 99 12.27 6.30 -4.43
N LEU A 100 12.98 5.58 -3.58
CA LEU A 100 13.48 6.11 -2.32
C LEU A 100 14.50 7.21 -2.61
N LEU A 101 14.39 8.36 -1.95
CA LEU A 101 15.30 9.49 -2.09
C LEU A 101 16.13 9.71 -0.83
N ALA A 102 15.49 9.64 0.36
CA ALA A 102 16.16 9.78 1.63
C ALA A 102 15.32 9.21 2.78
N THR A 103 15.96 8.97 3.92
CA THR A 103 15.33 8.49 5.13
C THR A 103 15.83 9.18 6.38
N ASP A 104 14.95 9.37 7.36
CA ASP A 104 15.25 9.63 8.76
C ASP A 104 14.50 8.60 9.60
N LEU A 105 15.05 7.38 9.63
CA LEU A 105 14.36 6.21 10.21
C LEU A 105 14.21 6.30 11.73
N ALA A 106 15.10 6.98 12.40
CA ALA A 106 15.04 7.21 13.84
C ALA A 106 14.23 8.47 14.21
N GLY A 107 13.87 9.31 13.24
CA GLY A 107 13.16 10.56 13.48
C GLY A 107 13.99 11.62 14.21
N VAL A 108 15.33 11.54 14.11
CA VAL A 108 16.24 12.46 14.81
C VAL A 108 16.10 13.89 14.31
N GLU A 109 15.98 14.06 13.00
CA GLU A 109 15.88 15.35 12.36
C GLU A 109 14.42 15.81 12.18
N THR A 110 13.51 14.87 11.88
CA THR A 110 12.12 15.19 11.53
C THR A 110 11.13 15.00 12.68
N GLY A 111 11.59 14.47 13.82
CA GLY A 111 10.80 14.22 15.03
C GLY A 111 10.01 12.92 15.04
N VAL A 112 9.92 12.20 13.92
CA VAL A 112 9.29 10.89 13.78
C VAL A 112 9.93 10.14 12.61
N PRO A 113 9.88 8.80 12.55
CA PRO A 113 10.36 8.06 11.38
C PRO A 113 9.76 8.62 10.08
N THR A 114 10.63 8.93 9.12
CA THR A 114 10.26 9.65 7.90
C THR A 114 11.00 9.10 6.69
N ILE A 115 10.32 9.03 5.55
CA ILE A 115 10.92 8.73 4.26
C ILE A 115 10.53 9.80 3.24
N LEU A 116 11.48 10.12 2.36
CA LEU A 116 11.29 10.97 1.20
C LEU A 116 11.41 10.10 -0.05
N MET A 117 10.44 10.20 -0.94
CA MET A 117 10.39 9.40 -2.17
C MET A 117 9.98 10.24 -3.37
N SER A 118 10.24 9.74 -4.58
CA SER A 118 9.82 10.42 -5.80
C SER A 118 8.30 10.44 -5.92
N TRP A 119 7.77 11.52 -6.56
CA TRP A 119 6.36 11.63 -6.86
C TRP A 119 6.03 10.93 -8.19
N LEU A 120 4.92 10.19 -8.21
CA LEU A 120 4.38 9.59 -9.43
C LEU A 120 3.16 10.37 -9.92
N PRO A 121 3.07 10.64 -11.24
CA PRO A 121 1.91 11.30 -11.82
C PRO A 121 0.73 10.35 -11.90
N GLY A 122 -0.46 10.84 -11.54
CA GLY A 122 -1.69 10.04 -11.64
C GLY A 122 -2.61 10.25 -10.45
N ARG A 123 -3.70 9.50 -10.47
CA ARG A 123 -4.69 9.48 -9.38
C ARG A 123 -5.28 8.08 -9.26
N VAL A 124 -5.80 7.75 -8.11
CA VAL A 124 -6.63 6.56 -7.92
C VAL A 124 -7.91 6.70 -8.73
N GLU A 125 -8.31 5.63 -9.42
CA GLU A 125 -9.53 5.57 -10.21
C GLU A 125 -10.53 4.62 -9.54
N TRP A 126 -11.56 5.18 -8.92
CA TRP A 126 -12.61 4.44 -8.22
C TRP A 126 -13.85 4.17 -9.06
N ALA A 127 -14.03 4.87 -10.17
CA ALA A 127 -15.19 4.75 -11.06
C ALA A 127 -14.71 4.67 -12.52
N PRO A 128 -14.05 3.56 -12.90
CA PRO A 128 -13.48 3.42 -14.24
C PRO A 128 -14.60 3.39 -15.29
N SER A 129 -14.43 4.17 -16.35
CA SER A 129 -15.32 4.12 -17.52
C SER A 129 -15.11 2.86 -18.37
N ASN A 130 -13.94 2.22 -18.26
CA ASN A 130 -13.59 0.95 -18.89
C ASN A 130 -13.16 -0.04 -17.81
N MET A 131 -14.10 -0.81 -17.27
CA MET A 131 -13.86 -1.77 -16.20
C MET A 131 -12.86 -2.86 -16.63
N ASP A 132 -12.99 -3.42 -17.82
CA ASP A 132 -12.10 -4.49 -18.29
C ASP A 132 -10.64 -4.00 -18.45
N GLY A 133 -10.45 -2.83 -19.04
CA GLY A 133 -9.14 -2.19 -19.16
C GLY A 133 -8.51 -1.87 -17.79
N TRP A 134 -9.31 -1.45 -16.84
CA TRP A 134 -8.89 -1.17 -15.47
C TRP A 134 -8.46 -2.46 -14.74
N LEU A 135 -9.25 -3.52 -14.81
CA LEU A 135 -8.89 -4.82 -14.24
C LEU A 135 -7.62 -5.39 -14.89
N ARG A 136 -7.50 -5.35 -16.24
CA ARG A 136 -6.28 -5.79 -16.94
C ARG A 136 -5.05 -4.99 -16.53
N GLY A 137 -5.19 -3.69 -16.34
CA GLY A 137 -4.07 -2.86 -15.88
C GLY A 137 -3.56 -3.29 -14.52
N MET A 138 -4.44 -3.64 -13.58
CA MET A 138 -4.07 -4.14 -12.26
C MET A 138 -3.50 -5.57 -12.35
N THR A 139 -4.18 -6.49 -13.02
CA THR A 139 -3.73 -7.90 -13.10
C THR A 139 -2.39 -8.04 -13.79
N ASN A 140 -2.03 -7.17 -14.73
CA ASN A 140 -0.72 -7.17 -15.40
C ASN A 140 0.44 -6.66 -14.53
N LEU A 141 0.17 -6.06 -13.38
CA LEU A 141 1.23 -5.69 -12.42
C LEU A 141 1.69 -6.89 -11.60
N LEU A 142 0.77 -7.76 -11.20
CA LEU A 142 1.04 -8.85 -10.26
C LEU A 142 2.10 -9.84 -10.75
N PRO A 143 2.08 -10.37 -11.98
CA PRO A 143 3.14 -11.25 -12.45
C PRO A 143 4.51 -10.57 -12.41
N LYS A 144 4.61 -9.30 -12.75
CA LYS A 144 5.88 -8.56 -12.72
C LYS A 144 6.45 -8.42 -11.31
N ILE A 145 5.57 -8.31 -10.31
CA ILE A 145 5.96 -8.27 -8.90
C ILE A 145 6.36 -9.68 -8.43
N HIS A 146 5.53 -10.68 -8.76
CA HIS A 146 5.69 -12.05 -8.29
C HIS A 146 6.86 -12.78 -8.98
N ASP A 147 7.21 -12.41 -10.19
CA ASP A 147 8.35 -12.97 -10.94
C ASP A 147 9.68 -12.29 -10.58
N ALA A 148 9.66 -11.25 -9.77
CA ALA A 148 10.88 -10.60 -9.30
C ALA A 148 11.76 -11.61 -8.51
N PRO A 149 13.08 -11.63 -8.74
CA PRO A 149 13.99 -12.44 -7.93
C PRO A 149 13.78 -12.13 -6.43
N LEU A 150 13.78 -13.17 -5.61
CA LEU A 150 13.63 -12.94 -4.16
C LEU A 150 14.82 -12.16 -3.62
N PRO A 151 14.59 -11.17 -2.73
CA PRO A 151 15.67 -10.47 -2.04
C PRO A 151 16.44 -11.41 -1.11
N ALA A 152 17.64 -11.01 -0.72
CA ALA A 152 18.41 -11.73 0.29
C ALA A 152 17.59 -11.93 1.59
N PRO A 153 17.79 -13.05 2.30
CA PRO A 153 17.09 -13.30 3.55
C PRO A 153 17.22 -12.14 4.54
N GLY A 154 16.11 -11.72 5.14
CA GLY A 154 16.06 -10.63 6.13
C GLY A 154 15.94 -9.24 5.54
N VAL A 155 16.03 -9.03 4.23
CA VAL A 155 15.81 -7.73 3.58
C VAL A 155 14.33 -7.39 3.63
N ILE A 156 13.47 -8.31 3.19
CA ILE A 156 12.02 -8.19 3.24
C ILE A 156 11.48 -9.24 4.21
N ARG A 157 10.55 -8.83 5.05
CA ARG A 157 9.94 -9.70 6.06
C ARG A 157 9.06 -10.79 5.42
N PRO A 158 8.96 -11.98 6.06
CA PRO A 158 8.02 -12.99 5.61
C PRO A 158 6.58 -12.52 5.83
N PHE A 159 5.68 -12.99 4.98
CA PHE A 159 4.24 -12.77 5.15
C PHE A 159 3.78 -13.32 6.51
N ARG A 160 2.97 -12.51 7.19
CA ARG A 160 2.24 -12.89 8.39
C ARG A 160 0.78 -12.46 8.24
N THR A 161 -0.12 -13.31 8.70
CA THR A 161 -1.54 -12.93 8.79
C THR A 161 -1.71 -11.78 9.78
N TYR A 162 -2.70 -10.91 9.56
CA TYR A 162 -3.08 -9.92 10.56
C TYR A 162 -3.62 -10.65 11.78
N ARG A 163 -2.97 -10.51 12.93
CA ARG A 163 -3.45 -11.02 14.20
C ARG A 163 -4.12 -9.87 14.94
N GLN A 164 -5.43 -9.74 14.81
CA GLN A 164 -6.21 -8.89 15.71
C GLN A 164 -6.57 -9.69 16.96
N HIS A 165 -6.67 -9.01 18.11
CA HIS A 165 -6.88 -9.65 19.40
C HIS A 165 -8.26 -10.28 19.59
N SER A 166 -9.27 -9.89 18.82
CA SER A 166 -10.55 -10.59 18.75
C SER A 166 -11.14 -10.50 17.34
N TYR A 167 -11.64 -11.62 16.87
CA TYR A 167 -12.41 -11.72 15.62
C TYR A 167 -13.81 -12.24 15.94
N ASP A 168 -14.46 -11.66 16.95
CA ASP A 168 -15.83 -12.04 17.23
C ASP A 168 -16.72 -11.69 16.04
N PRO A 169 -17.61 -12.61 15.66
CA PRO A 169 -18.56 -12.32 14.61
C PRO A 169 -19.34 -11.06 14.95
N PRO A 170 -19.45 -10.07 14.02
CA PRO A 170 -20.22 -8.88 14.29
C PRO A 170 -21.67 -9.24 14.69
N PRO A 171 -22.28 -8.57 15.68
CA PRO A 171 -23.61 -8.92 16.17
C PRO A 171 -24.72 -8.78 15.11
N TRP A 172 -24.46 -8.01 14.05
CA TRP A 172 -25.37 -7.85 12.91
C TRP A 172 -25.23 -8.95 11.85
N THR A 173 -24.25 -9.86 11.96
CA THR A 173 -24.04 -10.86 10.91
C THR A 173 -25.11 -11.93 10.91
N ARG A 174 -25.59 -12.30 9.72
CA ARG A 174 -26.47 -13.46 9.50
C ARG A 174 -25.68 -14.76 9.33
N TRP A 175 -24.33 -14.70 9.33
CA TRP A 175 -23.45 -15.79 8.96
C TRP A 175 -22.33 -16.01 10.00
N PRO A 176 -22.68 -16.23 11.29
CA PRO A 176 -21.66 -16.36 12.34
C PRO A 176 -20.69 -17.54 12.10
N GLY A 177 -21.17 -18.65 11.53
CA GLY A 177 -20.33 -19.80 11.20
C GLY A 177 -19.29 -19.51 10.10
N VAL A 178 -19.62 -18.63 9.14
CA VAL A 178 -18.65 -18.19 8.11
C VAL A 178 -17.55 -17.34 8.75
N TRP A 179 -17.92 -16.42 9.67
CA TRP A 179 -16.96 -15.64 10.44
C TRP A 179 -16.03 -16.52 11.26
N GLN A 180 -16.57 -17.48 12.02
CA GLN A 180 -15.77 -18.41 12.83
C GLN A 180 -14.79 -19.20 11.97
N ARG A 181 -15.22 -19.68 10.80
CA ARG A 181 -14.33 -20.36 9.85
C ARG A 181 -13.24 -19.43 9.31
N GLY A 182 -13.59 -18.19 8.95
CA GLY A 182 -12.61 -17.18 8.52
C GLY A 182 -11.56 -16.89 9.59
N VAL A 183 -11.98 -16.79 10.85
CA VAL A 183 -11.11 -16.63 12.01
C VAL A 183 -10.16 -17.84 12.18
N GLN A 184 -10.68 -19.05 12.07
CA GLN A 184 -9.87 -20.28 12.15
C GLN A 184 -8.79 -20.29 11.05
N ILE A 185 -9.14 -19.90 9.82
CA ILE A 185 -8.20 -19.80 8.70
C ILE A 185 -7.15 -18.72 8.98
N ALA A 186 -7.57 -17.53 9.45
CA ALA A 186 -6.65 -16.42 9.76
C ALA A 186 -5.65 -16.74 10.89
N HIS A 187 -6.06 -17.58 11.85
CA HIS A 187 -5.18 -18.05 12.92
C HIS A 187 -4.43 -19.34 12.57
N GLY A 188 -4.74 -19.94 11.43
CA GLY A 188 -4.09 -21.14 10.94
C GLY A 188 -2.65 -20.88 10.44
N PRO A 189 -1.99 -21.93 9.94
CA PRO A 189 -0.68 -21.78 9.31
C PRO A 189 -0.79 -20.89 8.07
N VAL A 190 0.32 -20.20 7.74
CA VAL A 190 0.43 -19.49 6.46
C VAL A 190 0.17 -20.49 5.32
N PRO A 191 -0.65 -20.14 4.32
CA PRO A 191 -0.89 -21.02 3.18
C PRO A 191 0.44 -21.48 2.56
N GLY A 192 0.50 -22.76 2.20
CA GLY A 192 1.63 -23.31 1.46
C GLY A 192 1.69 -22.78 0.03
N GLY A 193 2.76 -23.13 -0.69
CA GLY A 193 2.92 -22.78 -2.10
C GLY A 193 4.24 -22.10 -2.40
N HIS A 194 4.42 -21.67 -3.65
CA HIS A 194 5.59 -20.94 -4.08
C HIS A 194 5.57 -19.53 -3.49
N HIS A 195 6.61 -19.18 -2.74
CA HIS A 195 6.77 -17.86 -2.14
C HIS A 195 7.37 -16.90 -3.16
N VAL A 196 6.75 -15.74 -3.28
CA VAL A 196 7.13 -14.64 -4.16
C VAL A 196 7.26 -13.34 -3.36
N PHE A 197 7.82 -12.32 -3.97
CA PHE A 197 7.71 -10.96 -3.42
C PHE A 197 6.29 -10.45 -3.60
N LEU A 198 5.70 -9.90 -2.55
CA LEU A 198 4.31 -9.43 -2.48
C LEU A 198 4.28 -7.92 -2.22
N HIS A 199 3.32 -7.25 -2.81
CA HIS A 199 2.91 -5.92 -2.36
C HIS A 199 2.20 -5.99 -1.00
N ARG A 200 1.42 -7.03 -0.80
CA ARG A 200 0.61 -7.38 0.36
C ARG A 200 -0.59 -6.49 0.64
N ASP A 201 -0.58 -5.25 0.21
CA ASP A 201 -1.70 -4.32 0.25
C ASP A 201 -2.16 -3.96 -1.17
N PHE A 202 -2.16 -4.95 -2.06
CA PHE A 202 -2.50 -4.76 -3.47
C PHE A 202 -4.01 -4.58 -3.64
N HIS A 203 -4.44 -3.36 -3.92
CA HIS A 203 -5.84 -3.03 -4.17
C HIS A 203 -5.97 -1.75 -5.02
N PRO A 204 -7.18 -1.44 -5.57
CA PRO A 204 -7.38 -0.28 -6.45
C PRO A 204 -6.91 1.06 -5.88
N GLY A 205 -6.95 1.23 -4.55
CA GLY A 205 -6.53 2.45 -3.86
C GLY A 205 -5.04 2.74 -3.93
N ASN A 206 -4.22 1.72 -4.21
CA ASN A 206 -2.77 1.86 -4.31
C ASN A 206 -2.28 1.90 -5.75
N VAL A 207 -3.18 1.78 -6.74
CA VAL A 207 -2.85 1.87 -8.18
C VAL A 207 -3.20 3.27 -8.72
N LEU A 208 -2.20 3.97 -9.23
CA LEU A 208 -2.38 5.28 -9.85
C LEU A 208 -2.61 5.14 -11.35
N TRP A 209 -3.49 5.98 -11.86
CA TRP A 209 -3.90 5.99 -13.26
C TRP A 209 -3.69 7.37 -13.89
N ARG A 210 -3.22 7.37 -15.13
CA ARG A 210 -3.10 8.57 -15.96
C ARG A 210 -3.49 8.24 -17.39
N ARG A 211 -4.48 8.95 -17.94
CA ARG A 211 -4.99 8.75 -19.31
C ARG A 211 -5.35 7.29 -19.61
N GLY A 212 -6.04 6.62 -18.67
CA GLY A 212 -6.50 5.24 -18.82
C GLY A 212 -5.40 4.16 -18.71
N LYS A 213 -4.17 4.53 -18.35
CA LYS A 213 -3.05 3.60 -18.15
C LYS A 213 -2.56 3.65 -16.71
N VAL A 214 -2.06 2.53 -16.20
CA VAL A 214 -1.36 2.49 -14.91
C VAL A 214 -0.14 3.41 -14.99
N SER A 215 -0.02 4.30 -14.01
CA SER A 215 1.09 5.25 -13.90
C SER A 215 1.84 5.13 -12.59
N GLY A 216 1.39 4.29 -11.66
CA GLY A 216 2.06 4.04 -10.41
C GLY A 216 1.43 2.94 -9.57
N LEU A 217 2.25 2.25 -8.78
CA LEU A 217 1.86 1.41 -7.67
C LEU A 217 2.56 1.93 -6.43
N VAL A 218 1.80 2.28 -5.39
CA VAL A 218 2.28 2.98 -4.18
C VAL A 218 1.92 2.21 -2.92
N ASP A 219 2.51 2.62 -1.78
CA ASP A 219 2.23 2.08 -0.44
C ASP A 219 2.84 0.69 -0.21
N TRP A 220 4.18 0.63 -0.20
CA TRP A 220 4.96 -0.60 -0.06
C TRP A 220 5.26 -1.00 1.38
N GLN A 221 4.70 -0.30 2.36
CA GLN A 221 4.94 -0.56 3.79
C GLN A 221 4.58 -1.97 4.26
N ALA A 222 3.68 -2.65 3.56
CA ALA A 222 3.25 -4.00 3.89
C ALA A 222 3.98 -5.09 3.09
N ALA A 223 4.89 -4.74 2.17
CA ALA A 223 5.59 -5.69 1.31
C ALA A 223 6.15 -6.88 2.10
N SER A 224 6.09 -8.08 1.51
CA SER A 224 6.49 -9.30 2.22
C SER A 224 6.83 -10.43 1.25
N ILE A 225 7.40 -11.51 1.76
CA ILE A 225 7.63 -12.74 1.00
C ILE A 225 6.59 -13.76 1.41
N GLY A 226 5.78 -14.24 0.46
CA GLY A 226 4.72 -15.20 0.73
C GLY A 226 4.04 -15.72 -0.53
N PRO A 227 2.93 -16.48 -0.39
CA PRO A 227 2.21 -17.02 -1.52
C PRO A 227 1.57 -15.92 -2.38
N ALA A 228 1.67 -16.03 -3.71
CA ALA A 228 1.09 -15.06 -4.67
C ALA A 228 -0.42 -14.82 -4.46
N SER A 229 -1.14 -15.84 -3.99
CA SER A 229 -2.56 -15.78 -3.68
C SER A 229 -2.93 -14.72 -2.62
N VAL A 230 -1.97 -14.27 -1.81
CA VAL A 230 -2.19 -13.23 -0.80
C VAL A 230 -2.55 -11.88 -1.45
N ASP A 231 -1.78 -11.43 -2.45
CA ASP A 231 -2.07 -10.20 -3.19
C ASP A 231 -3.41 -10.31 -3.96
N VAL A 232 -3.64 -11.45 -4.58
CA VAL A 232 -4.88 -11.71 -5.31
C VAL A 232 -6.08 -11.68 -4.36
N GLY A 233 -6.02 -12.40 -3.25
CA GLY A 233 -7.08 -12.46 -2.24
C GLY A 233 -7.37 -11.09 -1.64
N HIS A 234 -6.33 -10.31 -1.34
CA HIS A 234 -6.49 -8.94 -0.83
C HIS A 234 -7.20 -8.04 -1.83
N CYS A 235 -6.81 -8.08 -3.10
CA CYS A 235 -7.48 -7.31 -4.15
C CYS A 235 -8.94 -7.75 -4.34
N ARG A 236 -9.23 -9.06 -4.34
CA ARG A 236 -10.58 -9.62 -4.47
C ARG A 236 -11.53 -9.07 -3.40
N VAL A 237 -11.09 -9.03 -2.13
CA VAL A 237 -11.91 -8.48 -1.04
C VAL A 237 -12.23 -7.00 -1.28
N ASN A 238 -11.27 -6.22 -1.73
CA ASN A 238 -11.47 -4.80 -2.04
C ASN A 238 -12.37 -4.57 -3.28
N LEU A 239 -12.41 -5.53 -4.20
CA LEU A 239 -13.27 -5.45 -5.40
C LEU A 239 -14.72 -5.87 -5.14
N LEU A 240 -15.04 -6.48 -3.98
CA LEU A 240 -16.41 -6.90 -3.66
C LEU A 240 -17.43 -5.76 -3.71
N SER A 241 -16.99 -4.52 -3.45
CA SER A 241 -17.84 -3.34 -3.55
C SER A 241 -18.33 -3.02 -4.97
N TYR A 242 -17.69 -3.60 -5.99
CA TYR A 242 -18.08 -3.50 -7.40
C TYR A 242 -18.96 -4.66 -7.89
N GLY A 243 -19.15 -5.70 -7.07
CA GLY A 243 -19.91 -6.90 -7.37
C GLY A 243 -19.04 -8.14 -7.58
N THR A 244 -19.65 -9.31 -7.39
CA THR A 244 -18.97 -10.61 -7.49
C THR A 244 -18.44 -10.89 -8.89
N GLU A 245 -19.16 -10.44 -9.92
CA GLU A 245 -18.75 -10.61 -11.33
C GLU A 245 -17.43 -9.89 -11.62
N VAL A 246 -17.20 -8.71 -10.98
CA VAL A 246 -15.94 -7.97 -11.10
C VAL A 246 -14.80 -8.74 -10.44
N VAL A 247 -15.07 -9.35 -9.28
CA VAL A 247 -14.10 -10.21 -8.57
C VAL A 247 -13.72 -11.43 -9.39
N ASP A 248 -14.70 -12.11 -9.98
CA ASP A 248 -14.47 -13.30 -10.81
C ASP A 248 -13.73 -12.93 -12.10
N ARG A 249 -14.09 -11.79 -12.70
CA ARG A 249 -13.38 -11.27 -13.87
C ARG A 249 -11.93 -10.92 -13.55
N PHE A 250 -11.65 -10.27 -12.42
CA PHE A 250 -10.29 -10.00 -11.94
C PHE A 250 -9.49 -11.30 -11.81
N THR A 251 -10.07 -12.32 -11.17
CA THR A 251 -9.42 -13.62 -10.98
C THR A 251 -9.06 -14.26 -12.32
N THR A 252 -10.03 -14.33 -13.25
CA THR A 252 -9.82 -14.89 -14.59
C THR A 252 -8.69 -14.15 -15.34
N LEU A 253 -8.67 -12.81 -15.26
CA LEU A 253 -7.64 -12.01 -15.91
C LEU A 253 -6.26 -12.22 -15.27
N TRP A 254 -6.20 -12.35 -13.95
CA TRP A 254 -4.94 -12.66 -13.27
C TRP A 254 -4.43 -14.06 -13.63
N GLU A 255 -5.29 -15.09 -13.65
CA GLU A 255 -4.92 -16.43 -14.07
C GLU A 255 -4.38 -16.45 -15.51
N GLN A 256 -5.01 -15.68 -16.42
CA GLN A 256 -4.53 -15.52 -17.79
C GLN A 256 -3.16 -14.84 -17.87
N ALA A 257 -2.93 -13.82 -17.03
CA ALA A 257 -1.70 -13.04 -17.04
C ALA A 257 -0.52 -13.78 -16.38
N SER A 258 -0.79 -14.55 -15.32
CA SER A 258 0.23 -15.26 -14.53
C SER A 258 0.47 -16.70 -14.97
N GLY A 259 -0.49 -17.33 -15.64
CA GLY A 259 -0.47 -18.78 -15.92
C GLY A 259 -0.76 -19.64 -14.68
N LEU A 260 -1.04 -19.05 -13.54
CA LEU A 260 -1.37 -19.73 -12.28
C LEU A 260 -2.87 -19.91 -12.12
N ARG A 261 -3.27 -20.74 -11.16
CA ARG A 261 -4.67 -20.86 -10.70
C ARG A 261 -4.80 -20.23 -9.33
N TYR A 262 -5.96 -19.61 -9.08
CA TYR A 262 -6.34 -19.14 -7.75
C TYR A 262 -7.14 -20.22 -7.04
N ASP A 263 -6.51 -20.84 -6.04
CA ASP A 263 -7.12 -21.90 -5.21
C ASP A 263 -7.63 -21.34 -3.87
#